data_1dfd432be84d4b4b0971fcfb2230e811
#
_entry.id   1dfd432be84d4b4b0971fcfb2230e811
#
_cell.length_a   1.000
_cell.length_b   1.000
_cell.length_c   1.000
_cell.angle_alpha   90.00
_cell.angle_beta   90.00
_cell.angle_gamma   90.00
#
_symmetry.space_group_name_H-M   'P 1'
#
loop_
_entity.id
_entity.type
_entity.pdbx_description
1 polymer ?
#
loop_
_entity_poly.entity_id
_entity_poly.type
_entity_poly.pdbx_seq_one_letter_code
_entity_poly.pdbx_strand_id
1 'polypeptide(L)'
;MTFSKITLERHGAVAVLTLNDPATRNSLSWDLCRDMGQALDQLGDARALVITGAGKGFCSGGNMASETPEGMGFGDMIAKGLEDAVNPMLRKLAGLKIPVVAAVNGAAAGAGAPLALHADFVIAGESAFFYFAFANVGLALDAGASWILPRLVGLARANEALMLVERIPAAKALDWGMIYKVVADEALLAEAMALATRLAAGPTVSYGQIRQALQFAASSTYENALRTEEDAQRTSGNAKDCAEAVQAFLEKRPPVFRGE
;
A
#
# COMPACT_ATOMS: atom_id res chain seq x y z
N MET A 1 6.44 -17.20 -13.32
CA MET A 1 5.10 -17.08 -13.95
C MET A 1 5.02 -15.73 -14.60
N THR A 2 4.31 -15.61 -15.70
CA THR A 2 4.12 -14.33 -16.39
C THR A 2 2.76 -13.77 -15.93
N PHE A 3 2.75 -12.60 -15.33
CA PHE A 3 1.52 -11.89 -14.98
C PHE A 3 0.96 -11.18 -16.21
N SER A 4 -0.35 -11.05 -16.30
CA SER A 4 -1.02 -10.42 -17.44
C SER A 4 -1.26 -8.92 -17.24
N LYS A 5 -1.46 -8.49 -16.00
CA LYS A 5 -1.90 -7.14 -15.64
C LYS A 5 -0.94 -6.37 -14.73
N ILE A 6 0.18 -6.98 -14.37
CA ILE A 6 1.23 -6.36 -13.56
C ILE A 6 2.61 -6.76 -14.06
N THR A 7 3.65 -6.04 -13.65
CA THR A 7 5.03 -6.53 -13.67
C THR A 7 5.56 -6.59 -12.24
N LEU A 8 6.46 -7.55 -11.99
CA LEU A 8 7.22 -7.66 -10.75
C LEU A 8 8.69 -7.75 -11.10
N GLU A 9 9.45 -6.73 -10.71
CA GLU A 9 10.87 -6.60 -11.00
C GLU A 9 11.68 -6.56 -9.71
N ARG A 10 12.96 -6.95 -9.81
CA ARG A 10 13.89 -6.93 -8.67
C ARG A 10 15.03 -5.95 -8.92
N HIS A 11 15.26 -5.07 -7.95
CA HIS A 11 16.38 -4.11 -7.93
C HIS A 11 17.16 -4.31 -6.62
N GLY A 12 18.05 -5.28 -6.60
CA GLY A 12 18.71 -5.72 -5.38
C GLY A 12 17.72 -6.25 -4.34
N ALA A 13 17.68 -5.66 -3.16
CA ALA A 13 16.77 -6.03 -2.08
C ALA A 13 15.36 -5.35 -2.20
N VAL A 14 15.11 -4.55 -3.23
CA VAL A 14 13.82 -3.90 -3.47
C VAL A 14 13.06 -4.64 -4.56
N ALA A 15 11.79 -4.99 -4.31
CA ALA A 15 10.84 -5.42 -5.33
C ALA A 15 10.06 -4.21 -5.83
N VAL A 16 9.79 -4.14 -7.13
CA VAL A 16 8.94 -3.13 -7.77
C VAL A 16 7.77 -3.86 -8.43
N LEU A 17 6.57 -3.61 -7.94
CA LEU A 17 5.31 -4.08 -8.50
C LEU A 17 4.68 -2.92 -9.27
N THR A 18 4.55 -3.07 -10.58
CA THR A 18 3.89 -2.08 -11.44
C THR A 18 2.54 -2.61 -11.89
N LEU A 19 1.45 -1.90 -11.57
CA LEU A 19 0.16 -2.13 -12.17
C LEU A 19 0.27 -1.82 -13.66
N ASN A 20 0.03 -2.79 -14.55
CA ASN A 20 0.37 -2.69 -15.97
C ASN A 20 -0.80 -3.07 -16.87
N ASP A 21 -1.87 -2.33 -16.76
CA ASP A 21 -3.01 -2.34 -17.69
C ASP A 21 -3.38 -0.91 -18.12
N PRO A 22 -2.48 -0.22 -18.86
CA PRO A 22 -2.66 1.19 -19.20
C PRO A 22 -3.90 1.46 -20.04
N ALA A 23 -4.42 0.49 -20.78
CA ALA A 23 -5.65 0.59 -21.57
C ALA A 23 -6.86 0.91 -20.70
N THR A 24 -6.92 0.37 -19.48
CA THR A 24 -7.97 0.64 -18.48
C THR A 24 -7.50 1.63 -17.40
N ARG A 25 -6.31 2.24 -17.56
CA ARG A 25 -5.64 3.06 -16.55
C ARG A 25 -5.41 2.28 -15.25
N ASN A 26 -4.96 1.04 -15.39
CA ASN A 26 -4.65 0.14 -14.29
C ASN A 26 -5.86 -0.13 -13.38
N SER A 27 -7.03 -0.39 -13.98
CA SER A 27 -8.24 -0.68 -13.20
C SER A 27 -8.07 -1.97 -12.39
N LEU A 28 -8.61 -2.00 -11.17
CA LEU A 28 -8.65 -3.17 -10.30
C LEU A 28 -9.67 -4.19 -10.83
N SER A 29 -9.36 -4.79 -11.99
CA SER A 29 -10.07 -5.96 -12.46
C SER A 29 -9.77 -7.16 -11.55
N TRP A 30 -10.65 -8.16 -11.54
CA TRP A 30 -10.43 -9.37 -10.75
C TRP A 30 -9.10 -10.06 -11.08
N ASP A 31 -8.70 -10.04 -12.37
CA ASP A 31 -7.44 -10.61 -12.81
C ASP A 31 -6.23 -9.81 -12.31
N LEU A 32 -6.28 -8.48 -12.36
CA LEU A 32 -5.21 -7.64 -11.80
C LEU A 32 -5.04 -7.89 -10.30
N CYS A 33 -6.16 -8.00 -9.55
CA CYS A 33 -6.12 -8.29 -8.13
C CYS A 33 -5.53 -9.69 -7.83
N ARG A 34 -5.87 -10.70 -8.65
CA ARG A 34 -5.28 -12.05 -8.53
C ARG A 34 -3.79 -12.05 -8.87
N ASP A 35 -3.40 -11.40 -9.98
CA ASP A 35 -2.00 -11.26 -10.38
C ASP A 35 -1.19 -10.58 -9.28
N MET A 36 -1.70 -9.46 -8.73
CA MET A 36 -1.06 -8.76 -7.62
C MET A 36 -0.97 -9.64 -6.37
N GLY A 37 -2.05 -10.35 -6.01
CA GLY A 37 -2.04 -11.29 -4.88
C GLY A 37 -1.02 -12.41 -5.02
N GLN A 38 -0.82 -12.95 -6.25
CA GLN A 38 0.20 -13.94 -6.55
C GLN A 38 1.62 -13.36 -6.53
N ALA A 39 1.79 -12.12 -7.02
CA ALA A 39 3.08 -11.43 -6.98
C ALA A 39 3.54 -11.16 -5.55
N LEU A 40 2.63 -10.82 -4.65
CA LEU A 40 2.94 -10.64 -3.22
C LEU A 40 3.43 -11.92 -2.55
N ASP A 41 3.02 -13.10 -3.03
CA ASP A 41 3.55 -14.40 -2.57
C ASP A 41 4.95 -14.70 -3.15
N GLN A 42 5.38 -13.98 -4.20
CA GLN A 42 6.63 -14.22 -4.93
C GLN A 42 7.71 -13.14 -4.69
N LEU A 43 7.57 -12.37 -3.63
CA LEU A 43 8.55 -11.33 -3.27
C LEU A 43 9.93 -11.90 -2.88
N GLY A 44 10.02 -13.20 -2.58
CA GLY A 44 11.27 -13.87 -2.24
C GLY A 44 11.99 -13.21 -1.07
N ASP A 45 13.26 -12.88 -1.27
CA ASP A 45 14.13 -12.21 -0.31
C ASP A 45 14.08 -10.68 -0.38
N ALA A 46 13.02 -10.08 -0.97
CA ALA A 46 12.81 -8.65 -0.96
C ALA A 46 12.70 -8.12 0.46
N ARG A 47 13.33 -6.98 0.70
CA ARG A 47 13.34 -6.29 2.00
C ARG A 47 12.54 -5.00 2.00
N ALA A 48 12.09 -4.56 0.83
CA ALA A 48 11.11 -3.48 0.64
C ALA A 48 10.35 -3.70 -0.67
N LEU A 49 9.13 -3.16 -0.75
CA LEU A 49 8.28 -3.19 -1.94
C LEU A 49 7.94 -1.76 -2.36
N VAL A 50 8.08 -1.48 -3.66
CA VAL A 50 7.52 -0.29 -4.31
C VAL A 50 6.32 -0.72 -5.14
N ILE A 51 5.20 0.02 -5.05
CA ILE A 51 4.01 -0.17 -5.89
C ILE A 51 3.79 1.10 -6.69
N THR A 52 3.64 0.98 -8.02
CA THR A 52 3.37 2.10 -8.93
C THR A 52 2.44 1.68 -10.06
N GLY A 53 2.02 2.62 -10.92
CA GLY A 53 1.20 2.36 -12.08
C GLY A 53 1.94 2.62 -13.40
N ALA A 54 1.72 1.80 -14.40
CA ALA A 54 2.20 2.06 -15.75
C ALA A 54 1.42 3.19 -16.42
N GLY A 55 2.07 3.98 -17.25
CA GLY A 55 1.45 5.07 -18.01
C GLY A 55 1.12 6.30 -17.18
N LYS A 56 -0.05 6.93 -17.44
CA LYS A 56 -0.40 8.25 -16.91
C LYS A 56 -1.18 8.23 -15.58
N GLY A 57 -1.37 7.09 -14.95
CA GLY A 57 -2.13 6.98 -13.70
C GLY A 57 -1.69 5.84 -12.83
N PHE A 58 -1.91 5.99 -11.54
CA PHE A 58 -1.64 4.92 -10.59
C PHE A 58 -2.67 3.80 -10.75
N CYS A 59 -3.95 4.09 -10.50
CA CYS A 59 -5.04 3.13 -10.59
C CYS A 59 -6.39 3.84 -10.69
N SER A 60 -7.23 3.44 -11.64
CA SER A 60 -8.56 4.05 -11.88
C SER A 60 -9.68 3.47 -11.01
N GLY A 61 -9.39 2.49 -10.15
CA GLY A 61 -10.40 1.82 -9.32
C GLY A 61 -11.05 0.62 -9.99
N GLY A 62 -12.23 0.22 -9.51
CA GLY A 62 -12.94 -0.95 -10.02
C GLY A 62 -13.25 -0.86 -11.52
N ASN A 63 -13.21 -2.00 -12.21
CA ASN A 63 -13.59 -2.07 -13.61
C ASN A 63 -15.12 -2.13 -13.73
N MET A 64 -15.74 -0.97 -14.02
CA MET A 64 -17.19 -0.83 -14.16
C MET A 64 -17.74 -1.44 -15.46
N ALA A 65 -16.88 -1.81 -16.42
CA ALA A 65 -17.27 -2.44 -17.69
C ALA A 65 -17.33 -3.98 -17.59
N SER A 66 -17.15 -4.56 -16.41
CA SER A 66 -17.31 -6.00 -16.21
C SER A 66 -18.76 -6.42 -16.42
N GLU A 67 -18.98 -7.46 -17.21
CA GLU A 67 -20.32 -8.02 -17.43
C GLU A 67 -20.85 -8.66 -16.14
N THR A 68 -22.12 -8.38 -15.84
CA THR A 68 -22.81 -9.03 -14.72
C THR A 68 -23.28 -10.40 -15.18
N PRO A 69 -22.93 -11.49 -14.50
CA PRO A 69 -23.42 -12.82 -14.84
C PRO A 69 -24.94 -12.90 -14.85
N GLU A 70 -25.52 -13.70 -15.75
CA GLU A 70 -26.95 -13.91 -15.85
C GLU A 70 -27.54 -14.37 -14.51
N GLY A 71 -28.62 -13.75 -14.08
CA GLY A 71 -29.28 -14.06 -12.81
C GLY A 71 -28.63 -13.50 -11.56
N MET A 72 -27.51 -12.76 -11.67
CA MET A 72 -26.85 -12.11 -10.54
C MET A 72 -27.15 -10.61 -10.52
N GLY A 73 -27.40 -10.04 -9.34
CA GLY A 73 -27.49 -8.60 -9.16
C GLY A 73 -26.11 -7.92 -9.31
N PHE A 74 -26.09 -6.67 -9.81
CA PHE A 74 -24.83 -5.93 -9.95
C PHE A 74 -24.10 -5.77 -8.61
N GLY A 75 -24.81 -5.49 -7.52
CA GLY A 75 -24.25 -5.40 -6.17
C GLY A 75 -23.66 -6.73 -5.70
N ASP A 76 -24.32 -7.85 -5.99
CA ASP A 76 -23.85 -9.20 -5.64
C ASP A 76 -22.57 -9.56 -6.41
N MET A 77 -22.50 -9.18 -7.69
CA MET A 77 -21.28 -9.35 -8.50
C MET A 77 -20.11 -8.58 -7.90
N ILE A 78 -20.31 -7.31 -7.51
CA ILE A 78 -19.28 -6.51 -6.86
C ILE A 78 -18.85 -7.15 -5.55
N ALA A 79 -19.81 -7.49 -4.68
CA ALA A 79 -19.52 -8.11 -3.37
C ALA A 79 -18.71 -9.40 -3.53
N LYS A 80 -19.09 -10.25 -4.49
CA LYS A 80 -18.35 -11.46 -4.80
C LYS A 80 -16.92 -11.17 -5.30
N GLY A 81 -16.73 -10.18 -6.13
CA GLY A 81 -15.39 -9.79 -6.60
C GLY A 81 -14.51 -9.21 -5.48
N LEU A 82 -15.11 -8.47 -4.55
CA LEU A 82 -14.41 -8.04 -3.34
C LEU A 82 -13.99 -9.24 -2.48
N GLU A 83 -14.87 -10.20 -2.29
CA GLU A 83 -14.60 -11.40 -1.49
C GLU A 83 -13.52 -12.30 -2.13
N ASP A 84 -13.62 -12.55 -3.44
CA ASP A 84 -12.79 -13.52 -4.14
C ASP A 84 -11.44 -12.99 -4.62
N ALA A 85 -11.30 -11.68 -4.81
CA ALA A 85 -10.10 -11.09 -5.40
C ALA A 85 -9.53 -9.89 -4.63
N VAL A 86 -10.31 -8.84 -4.41
CA VAL A 86 -9.78 -7.58 -3.86
C VAL A 86 -9.37 -7.75 -2.40
N ASN A 87 -10.28 -8.23 -1.54
CA ASN A 87 -10.00 -8.37 -0.11
C ASN A 87 -8.87 -9.38 0.20
N PRO A 88 -8.77 -10.55 -0.46
CA PRO A 88 -7.63 -11.44 -0.28
C PRO A 88 -6.30 -10.79 -0.66
N MET A 89 -6.23 -10.06 -1.76
CA MET A 89 -5.04 -9.32 -2.18
C MET A 89 -4.65 -8.26 -1.15
N LEU A 90 -5.61 -7.46 -0.66
CA LEU A 90 -5.36 -6.43 0.34
C LEU A 90 -4.90 -7.01 1.69
N ARG A 91 -5.47 -8.15 2.12
CA ARG A 91 -5.00 -8.85 3.32
C ARG A 91 -3.55 -9.30 3.19
N LYS A 92 -3.12 -9.79 2.00
CA LYS A 92 -1.72 -10.12 1.74
C LYS A 92 -0.83 -8.89 1.80
N LEU A 93 -1.24 -7.78 1.15
CA LEU A 93 -0.49 -6.52 1.18
C LEU A 93 -0.32 -5.98 2.61
N ALA A 94 -1.41 -5.95 3.38
CA ALA A 94 -1.38 -5.56 4.78
C ALA A 94 -0.50 -6.48 5.62
N GLY A 95 -0.55 -7.80 5.39
CA GLY A 95 0.22 -8.81 6.12
C GLY A 95 1.71 -8.89 5.79
N LEU A 96 2.22 -8.12 4.82
CA LEU A 96 3.64 -8.11 4.48
C LEU A 96 4.49 -7.72 5.69
N LYS A 97 5.63 -8.40 5.86
CA LYS A 97 6.62 -8.12 6.92
C LYS A 97 7.77 -7.21 6.46
N ILE A 98 7.63 -6.63 5.28
CA ILE A 98 8.58 -5.67 4.69
C ILE A 98 7.90 -4.34 4.47
N PRO A 99 8.63 -3.21 4.54
CA PRO A 99 8.07 -1.89 4.21
C PRO A 99 7.54 -1.80 2.80
N VAL A 100 6.44 -1.06 2.64
CA VAL A 100 5.79 -0.80 1.35
C VAL A 100 5.78 0.70 1.06
N VAL A 101 6.23 1.08 -0.13
CA VAL A 101 6.20 2.45 -0.64
C VAL A 101 5.28 2.49 -1.85
N ALA A 102 4.25 3.34 -1.83
CA ALA A 102 3.46 3.64 -3.02
C ALA A 102 4.04 4.86 -3.74
N ALA A 103 4.33 4.73 -5.03
CA ALA A 103 4.72 5.81 -5.93
C ALA A 103 3.52 6.16 -6.83
N VAL A 104 2.76 7.19 -6.43
CA VAL A 104 1.50 7.58 -7.06
C VAL A 104 1.79 8.54 -8.22
N ASN A 105 1.85 8.00 -9.43
CA ASN A 105 2.27 8.68 -10.66
C ASN A 105 1.15 9.39 -11.42
N GLY A 106 -0.02 9.60 -10.81
CA GLY A 106 -1.16 10.25 -11.42
C GLY A 106 -2.44 9.95 -10.67
N ALA A 107 -3.55 9.73 -11.38
CA ALA A 107 -4.84 9.45 -10.75
C ALA A 107 -4.80 8.16 -9.90
N ALA A 108 -5.17 8.28 -8.63
CA ALA A 108 -5.54 7.19 -7.74
C ALA A 108 -7.05 7.34 -7.44
N ALA A 109 -7.90 6.60 -8.16
CA ALA A 109 -9.33 6.81 -8.15
C ALA A 109 -10.13 5.59 -7.66
N GLY A 110 -11.33 5.79 -7.12
CA GLY A 110 -12.16 4.73 -6.55
C GLY A 110 -11.37 3.86 -5.58
N ALA A 111 -11.41 2.55 -5.76
CA ALA A 111 -10.62 1.58 -4.99
C ALA A 111 -9.09 1.75 -5.17
N GLY A 112 -8.63 2.47 -6.20
CA GLY A 112 -7.20 2.78 -6.39
C GLY A 112 -6.66 3.77 -5.37
N ALA A 113 -7.49 4.68 -4.85
CA ALA A 113 -7.07 5.60 -3.79
C ALA A 113 -6.75 4.87 -2.48
N PRO A 114 -7.66 4.06 -1.89
CA PRO A 114 -7.32 3.27 -0.72
C PRO A 114 -6.21 2.24 -0.97
N LEU A 115 -6.09 1.66 -2.18
CA LEU A 115 -4.97 0.78 -2.51
C LEU A 115 -3.62 1.47 -2.29
N ALA A 116 -3.45 2.72 -2.77
CA ALA A 116 -2.24 3.49 -2.52
C ALA A 116 -2.00 3.72 -1.03
N LEU A 117 -3.06 3.98 -0.26
CA LEU A 117 -2.99 4.27 1.17
C LEU A 117 -2.72 3.03 2.05
N HIS A 118 -2.74 1.82 1.50
CA HIS A 118 -2.27 0.61 2.20
C HIS A 118 -0.74 0.55 2.33
N ALA A 119 0.01 1.37 1.60
CA ALA A 119 1.45 1.48 1.76
C ALA A 119 1.82 2.20 3.06
N ASP A 120 3.00 1.90 3.61
CA ASP A 120 3.52 2.57 4.80
C ASP A 120 3.96 4.00 4.49
N PHE A 121 4.44 4.22 3.25
CA PHE A 121 4.83 5.53 2.74
C PHE A 121 4.21 5.76 1.38
N VAL A 122 3.47 6.84 1.23
CA VAL A 122 2.91 7.25 -0.06
C VAL A 122 3.66 8.49 -0.54
N ILE A 123 4.36 8.37 -1.68
CA ILE A 123 4.97 9.47 -2.39
C ILE A 123 4.14 9.72 -3.65
N ALA A 124 3.74 10.95 -3.88
CA ALA A 124 2.94 11.33 -5.04
C ALA A 124 3.70 12.32 -5.94
N GLY A 125 3.51 12.21 -7.24
CA GLY A 125 3.89 13.26 -8.18
C GLY A 125 3.03 14.50 -7.99
N GLU A 126 3.53 15.68 -8.36
CA GLU A 126 2.80 16.95 -8.26
C GLU A 126 1.48 16.95 -9.03
N SER A 127 1.43 16.24 -10.17
CA SER A 127 0.22 16.11 -11.00
C SER A 127 -0.78 15.04 -10.46
N ALA A 128 -0.39 14.26 -9.48
CA ALA A 128 -1.21 13.19 -8.93
C ALA A 128 -2.38 13.74 -8.09
N PHE A 129 -3.44 12.95 -8.02
CA PHE A 129 -4.60 13.25 -7.16
C PHE A 129 -5.25 11.96 -6.69
N PHE A 130 -5.94 12.08 -5.55
CA PHE A 130 -6.79 11.02 -4.98
C PHE A 130 -8.25 11.38 -5.22
N TYR A 131 -9.07 10.38 -5.55
CA TYR A 131 -10.45 10.60 -5.91
C TYR A 131 -11.33 9.42 -5.48
N PHE A 132 -12.04 9.56 -4.39
CA PHE A 132 -12.90 8.51 -3.83
C PHE A 132 -14.26 8.47 -4.53
N ALA A 133 -14.30 8.09 -5.79
CA ALA A 133 -15.41 8.24 -6.73
C ALA A 133 -16.65 7.37 -6.46
N PHE A 134 -16.73 6.67 -5.35
CA PHE A 134 -17.77 5.69 -5.05
C PHE A 134 -19.20 6.26 -5.11
N ALA A 135 -19.47 7.35 -4.40
CA ALA A 135 -20.80 7.95 -4.36
C ALA A 135 -21.25 8.53 -5.72
N ASN A 136 -20.32 8.91 -6.61
CA ASN A 136 -20.66 9.38 -7.96
C ASN A 136 -21.32 8.32 -8.84
N VAL A 137 -21.13 7.06 -8.52
CA VAL A 137 -21.76 5.94 -9.23
C VAL A 137 -22.79 5.21 -8.34
N GLY A 138 -23.19 5.83 -7.23
CA GLY A 138 -24.19 5.27 -6.31
C GLY A 138 -23.73 4.08 -5.50
N LEU A 139 -22.40 3.84 -5.41
CA LEU A 139 -21.83 2.77 -4.62
C LEU A 139 -21.32 3.28 -3.26
N ALA A 140 -21.30 2.38 -2.30
CA ALA A 140 -20.55 2.55 -1.05
C ALA A 140 -19.06 2.30 -1.28
N LEU A 141 -18.26 2.63 -0.27
CA LEU A 141 -16.80 2.50 -0.32
C LEU A 141 -16.35 1.04 -0.15
N ASP A 142 -15.20 0.73 -0.70
CA ASP A 142 -14.55 -0.58 -0.63
C ASP A 142 -13.03 -0.45 -0.37
N ALA A 143 -12.29 -1.51 -0.62
CA ALA A 143 -10.83 -1.58 -0.51
C ALA A 143 -10.26 -1.03 0.81
N GLY A 144 -11.02 -1.11 1.91
CA GLY A 144 -10.59 -0.65 3.23
C GLY A 144 -10.62 0.87 3.43
N ALA A 145 -11.22 1.65 2.52
CA ALA A 145 -11.30 3.11 2.61
C ALA A 145 -11.93 3.57 3.93
N SER A 146 -12.99 2.91 4.41
CA SER A 146 -13.67 3.22 5.68
C SER A 146 -12.77 3.06 6.90
N TRP A 147 -11.76 2.21 6.81
CA TRP A 147 -10.84 1.94 7.90
C TRP A 147 -9.61 2.85 7.84
N ILE A 148 -9.01 3.02 6.66
CA ILE A 148 -7.75 3.74 6.47
C ILE A 148 -7.95 5.26 6.51
N LEU A 149 -8.89 5.78 5.70
CA LEU A 149 -8.97 7.22 5.47
C LEU A 149 -9.25 8.02 6.74
N PRO A 150 -10.28 7.69 7.58
CA PRO A 150 -10.53 8.46 8.78
C PRO A 150 -9.40 8.37 9.82
N ARG A 151 -8.55 7.34 9.77
CA ARG A 151 -7.35 7.23 10.63
C ARG A 151 -6.21 8.14 10.19
N LEU A 152 -6.12 8.41 8.90
CA LEU A 152 -5.11 9.31 8.34
C LEU A 152 -5.51 10.79 8.49
N VAL A 153 -6.78 11.13 8.17
CA VAL A 153 -7.18 12.53 8.01
C VAL A 153 -8.24 13.00 9.02
N GLY A 154 -8.71 12.10 9.88
CA GLY A 154 -9.85 12.34 10.78
C GLY A 154 -11.19 12.23 10.06
N LEU A 155 -12.28 12.08 10.84
CA LEU A 155 -13.61 11.77 10.30
C LEU A 155 -14.18 12.92 9.44
N ALA A 156 -13.93 14.18 9.79
CA ALA A 156 -14.47 15.33 9.04
C ALA A 156 -13.95 15.37 7.60
N ARG A 157 -12.62 15.25 7.41
CA ARG A 157 -12.01 15.21 6.07
C ARG A 157 -12.33 13.92 5.32
N ALA A 158 -12.48 12.80 6.03
CA ALA A 158 -12.93 11.56 5.42
C ALA A 158 -14.35 11.68 4.85
N ASN A 159 -15.28 12.31 5.58
CA ASN A 159 -16.63 12.60 5.09
C ASN A 159 -16.61 13.56 3.89
N GLU A 160 -15.78 14.62 3.92
CA GLU A 160 -15.57 15.52 2.77
C GLU A 160 -15.15 14.73 1.54
N ALA A 161 -14.09 13.92 1.65
CA ALA A 161 -13.54 13.14 0.56
C ALA A 161 -14.52 12.11 -0.01
N LEU A 162 -15.27 11.43 0.86
CA LEU A 162 -16.13 10.29 0.49
C LEU A 162 -17.54 10.70 0.05
N MET A 163 -18.09 11.79 0.59
CA MET A 163 -19.46 12.19 0.31
C MET A 163 -19.56 13.35 -0.69
N LEU A 164 -18.63 14.32 -0.66
CA LEU A 164 -18.62 15.41 -1.64
C LEU A 164 -17.92 15.00 -2.94
N VAL A 165 -17.11 13.97 -2.87
CA VAL A 165 -16.45 13.33 -4.03
C VAL A 165 -15.71 14.34 -4.91
N GLU A 166 -14.85 15.14 -4.28
CA GLU A 166 -13.97 16.07 -4.98
C GLU A 166 -12.57 15.42 -5.17
N ARG A 167 -11.86 15.87 -6.21
CA ARG A 167 -10.46 15.49 -6.39
C ARG A 167 -9.62 16.12 -5.29
N ILE A 168 -8.76 15.32 -4.67
CA ILE A 168 -7.80 15.75 -3.66
C ILE A 168 -6.42 15.79 -4.34
N PRO A 169 -5.93 16.96 -4.78
CA PRO A 169 -4.59 17.09 -5.36
C PRO A 169 -3.51 16.60 -4.38
N ALA A 170 -2.37 16.16 -4.89
CA ALA A 170 -1.27 15.64 -4.07
C ALA A 170 -0.85 16.62 -2.96
N ALA A 171 -0.79 17.93 -3.25
CA ALA A 171 -0.46 18.96 -2.27
C ALA A 171 -1.50 19.03 -1.13
N LYS A 172 -2.81 18.95 -1.44
CA LYS A 172 -3.89 18.91 -0.42
C LYS A 172 -3.82 17.61 0.39
N ALA A 173 -3.50 16.49 -0.25
CA ALA A 173 -3.33 15.21 0.42
C ALA A 173 -2.16 15.24 1.43
N LEU A 174 -1.06 15.90 1.07
CA LEU A 174 0.09 16.12 1.97
C LEU A 174 -0.30 17.02 3.14
N ASP A 175 -0.97 18.15 2.88
CA ASP A 175 -1.45 19.08 3.93
C ASP A 175 -2.40 18.40 4.92
N TRP A 176 -3.20 17.46 4.46
CA TRP A 176 -4.09 16.67 5.31
C TRP A 176 -3.37 15.58 6.14
N GLY A 177 -2.09 15.35 5.92
CA GLY A 177 -1.37 14.23 6.50
C GLY A 177 -1.77 12.87 5.92
N MET A 178 -2.44 12.85 4.76
CA MET A 178 -2.90 11.64 4.09
C MET A 178 -1.74 10.88 3.44
N ILE A 179 -0.69 11.58 2.98
CA ILE A 179 0.48 11.03 2.30
C ILE A 179 1.78 11.55 2.90
N TYR A 180 2.89 10.84 2.60
CA TYR A 180 4.20 11.12 3.17
C TYR A 180 4.92 12.30 2.49
N LYS A 181 4.89 12.36 1.13
CA LYS A 181 5.70 13.33 0.36
C LYS A 181 5.07 13.62 -1.00
N VAL A 182 5.29 14.83 -1.52
CA VAL A 182 5.03 15.21 -2.91
C VAL A 182 6.35 15.62 -3.55
N VAL A 183 6.56 15.21 -4.80
CA VAL A 183 7.77 15.48 -5.59
C VAL A 183 7.40 15.80 -7.03
N ALA A 184 8.30 16.41 -7.80
CA ALA A 184 8.13 16.56 -9.24
C ALA A 184 7.87 15.22 -9.92
N ASP A 185 7.00 15.18 -10.93
CA ASP A 185 6.54 13.93 -11.55
C ASP A 185 7.70 13.06 -12.06
N GLU A 186 8.70 13.69 -12.67
CA GLU A 186 9.90 13.03 -13.19
C GLU A 186 10.82 12.47 -12.10
N ALA A 187 10.75 12.97 -10.89
CA ALA A 187 11.55 12.51 -9.75
C ALA A 187 10.88 11.35 -8.97
N LEU A 188 9.59 11.11 -9.21
CA LEU A 188 8.76 10.24 -8.37
C LEU A 188 9.36 8.84 -8.16
N LEU A 189 9.66 8.13 -9.23
CA LEU A 189 10.17 6.77 -9.14
C LEU A 189 11.55 6.72 -8.48
N ALA A 190 12.42 7.69 -8.78
CA ALA A 190 13.75 7.79 -8.16
C ALA A 190 13.65 8.01 -6.65
N GLU A 191 12.77 8.90 -6.20
CA GLU A 191 12.53 9.17 -4.78
C GLU A 191 11.91 7.97 -4.03
N ALA A 192 10.95 7.28 -4.66
CA ALA A 192 10.37 6.06 -4.10
C ALA A 192 11.41 4.94 -3.98
N MET A 193 12.25 4.76 -5.01
CA MET A 193 13.35 3.78 -4.99
C MET A 193 14.42 4.14 -3.96
N ALA A 194 14.77 5.41 -3.81
CA ALA A 194 15.74 5.85 -2.80
C ALA A 194 15.23 5.55 -1.38
N LEU A 195 13.93 5.84 -1.10
CA LEU A 195 13.32 5.50 0.18
C LEU A 195 13.27 3.98 0.40
N ALA A 196 12.80 3.22 -0.59
CA ALA A 196 12.71 1.77 -0.50
C ALA A 196 14.09 1.12 -0.30
N THR A 197 15.15 1.61 -0.98
CA THR A 197 16.52 1.14 -0.82
C THR A 197 17.03 1.42 0.60
N ARG A 198 16.76 2.61 1.14
CA ARG A 198 17.09 2.94 2.54
C ARG A 198 16.38 2.01 3.51
N LEU A 199 15.10 1.73 3.32
CA LEU A 199 14.32 0.80 4.13
C LEU A 199 14.85 -0.64 3.98
N ALA A 200 15.16 -1.08 2.77
CA ALA A 200 15.72 -2.41 2.52
C ALA A 200 17.10 -2.61 3.14
N ALA A 201 17.86 -1.55 3.40
CA ALA A 201 19.13 -1.60 4.12
C ALA A 201 18.96 -1.61 5.66
N GLY A 202 17.75 -1.42 6.18
CA GLY A 202 17.45 -1.37 7.61
C GLY A 202 17.11 -2.73 8.21
N PRO A 203 16.76 -2.80 9.52
CA PRO A 203 16.46 -4.04 10.23
C PRO A 203 15.06 -4.57 9.83
N THR A 204 14.99 -5.41 8.82
CA THR A 204 13.73 -5.88 8.19
C THR A 204 12.79 -6.55 9.19
N VAL A 205 13.32 -7.36 10.11
CA VAL A 205 12.52 -8.02 11.16
C VAL A 205 11.82 -6.97 12.02
N SER A 206 12.55 -5.93 12.47
CA SER A 206 11.98 -4.86 13.29
C SER A 206 10.92 -4.06 12.53
N TYR A 207 11.15 -3.76 11.25
CA TYR A 207 10.14 -3.07 10.42
C TYR A 207 8.87 -3.90 10.26
N GLY A 208 9.01 -5.22 10.09
CA GLY A 208 7.85 -6.13 10.05
C GLY A 208 7.05 -6.12 11.36
N GLN A 209 7.73 -6.11 12.50
CA GLN A 209 7.09 -6.01 13.81
C GLN A 209 6.42 -4.66 14.04
N ILE A 210 7.06 -3.56 13.64
CA ILE A 210 6.47 -2.21 13.71
C ILE A 210 5.17 -2.15 12.88
N ARG A 211 5.19 -2.63 11.62
CA ARG A 211 4.00 -2.67 10.77
C ARG A 211 2.84 -3.42 11.43
N GLN A 212 3.13 -4.62 11.94
CA GLN A 212 2.12 -5.47 12.58
C GLN A 212 1.57 -4.84 13.87
N ALA A 213 2.42 -4.26 14.71
CA ALA A 213 2.01 -3.62 15.94
C ALA A 213 1.11 -2.40 15.68
N LEU A 214 1.47 -1.52 14.71
CA LEU A 214 0.66 -0.36 14.34
C LEU A 214 -0.72 -0.76 13.78
N GLN A 215 -0.77 -1.79 12.92
CA GLN A 215 -2.04 -2.30 12.37
C GLN A 215 -2.92 -2.91 13.45
N PHE A 216 -2.35 -3.69 14.35
CA PHE A 216 -3.08 -4.30 15.47
C PHE A 216 -3.61 -3.23 16.44
N ALA A 217 -2.77 -2.26 16.83
CA ALA A 217 -3.15 -1.20 17.75
C ALA A 217 -4.33 -0.37 17.24
N ALA A 218 -4.45 -0.19 15.91
CA ALA A 218 -5.52 0.58 15.29
C ALA A 218 -6.94 0.03 15.56
N SER A 219 -7.09 -1.23 15.96
CA SER A 219 -8.38 -1.89 16.26
C SER A 219 -8.41 -2.60 17.60
N SER A 220 -7.42 -2.37 18.47
CA SER A 220 -7.24 -3.08 19.73
C SER A 220 -7.38 -2.15 20.93
N THR A 221 -7.37 -2.73 22.13
CA THR A 221 -7.27 -1.99 23.39
C THR A 221 -5.81 -1.63 23.68
N TYR A 222 -5.59 -0.59 24.50
CA TYR A 222 -4.24 -0.19 24.93
C TYR A 222 -3.48 -1.36 25.58
N GLU A 223 -4.14 -2.11 26.46
CA GLU A 223 -3.54 -3.28 27.13
C GLU A 223 -3.09 -4.36 26.12
N ASN A 224 -3.88 -4.63 25.11
CA ASN A 224 -3.51 -5.59 24.06
C ASN A 224 -2.38 -5.04 23.16
N ALA A 225 -2.35 -3.72 22.91
CA ALA A 225 -1.26 -3.09 22.19
C ALA A 225 0.07 -3.26 22.95
N LEU A 226 0.11 -3.02 24.25
CA LEU A 226 1.31 -3.23 25.08
C LEU A 226 1.82 -4.69 25.01
N ARG A 227 0.92 -5.68 25.08
CA ARG A 227 1.31 -7.10 24.92
C ARG A 227 1.89 -7.40 23.54
N THR A 228 1.30 -6.80 22.49
CA THR A 228 1.82 -6.95 21.14
C THR A 228 3.22 -6.33 21.00
N GLU A 229 3.47 -5.20 21.66
CA GLU A 229 4.78 -4.56 21.70
C GLU A 229 5.81 -5.42 22.46
N GLU A 230 5.43 -6.09 23.55
CA GLU A 230 6.30 -7.06 24.26
C GLU A 230 6.74 -8.20 23.32
N ASP A 231 5.81 -8.77 22.57
CA ASP A 231 6.11 -9.84 21.60
C ASP A 231 6.95 -9.33 20.41
N ALA A 232 6.68 -8.11 19.94
CA ALA A 232 7.45 -7.45 18.91
C ALA A 232 8.89 -7.19 19.36
N GLN A 233 9.10 -6.71 20.61
CA GLN A 233 10.42 -6.53 21.21
C GLN A 233 11.15 -7.85 21.39
N ARG A 234 10.47 -8.89 21.84
CA ARG A 234 11.06 -10.23 21.96
C ARG A 234 11.54 -10.75 20.61
N THR A 235 10.72 -10.61 19.58
CA THR A 235 11.06 -11.05 18.22
C THR A 235 12.22 -10.25 17.64
N SER A 236 12.17 -8.92 17.72
CA SER A 236 13.19 -8.03 17.19
C SER A 236 14.50 -8.13 17.98
N GLY A 237 14.44 -8.25 19.32
CA GLY A 237 15.60 -8.36 20.19
C GLY A 237 16.38 -9.67 20.02
N ASN A 238 15.71 -10.74 19.57
CA ASN A 238 16.35 -12.02 19.26
C ASN A 238 16.88 -12.10 17.81
N ALA A 239 16.64 -11.08 16.97
CA ALA A 239 17.16 -11.03 15.61
C ALA A 239 18.65 -10.73 15.60
N LYS A 240 19.39 -11.26 14.61
CA LYS A 240 20.83 -10.99 14.44
C LYS A 240 21.11 -9.50 14.20
N ASP A 241 20.22 -8.82 13.51
CA ASP A 241 20.31 -7.38 13.27
C ASP A 241 20.29 -6.57 14.57
N CYS A 242 19.60 -7.03 15.61
CA CYS A 242 19.63 -6.38 16.93
C CYS A 242 21.02 -6.54 17.59
N ALA A 243 21.59 -7.74 17.55
CA ALA A 243 22.94 -7.98 18.07
C ALA A 243 23.99 -7.14 17.32
N GLU A 244 23.90 -7.06 15.99
CA GLU A 244 24.74 -6.19 15.16
C GLU A 244 24.59 -4.71 15.55
N ALA A 245 23.35 -4.24 15.75
CA ALA A 245 23.09 -2.85 16.13
C ALA A 245 23.74 -2.50 17.48
N VAL A 246 23.63 -3.39 18.46
CA VAL A 246 24.26 -3.22 19.79
C VAL A 246 25.78 -3.18 19.67
N GLN A 247 26.37 -4.12 18.91
CA GLN A 247 27.83 -4.15 18.70
C GLN A 247 28.29 -2.90 17.96
N ALA A 248 27.64 -2.50 16.90
CA ALA A 248 27.97 -1.29 16.14
C ALA A 248 27.89 -0.02 17.00
N PHE A 249 26.89 0.07 17.89
CA PHE A 249 26.76 1.17 18.84
C PHE A 249 27.96 1.25 19.80
N LEU A 250 28.40 0.12 20.39
CA LEU A 250 29.54 0.06 21.28
C LEU A 250 30.84 0.42 20.55
N GLU A 251 30.99 0.01 19.30
CA GLU A 251 32.12 0.30 18.43
C GLU A 251 32.08 1.69 17.77
N LYS A 252 31.01 2.45 17.96
CA LYS A 252 30.77 3.78 17.35
C LYS A 252 30.83 3.77 15.80
N ARG A 253 30.36 2.73 15.18
CA ARG A 253 30.24 2.59 13.72
C ARG A 253 28.77 2.46 13.27
N PRO A 254 28.45 2.73 12.00
CA PRO A 254 27.13 2.38 11.44
C PRO A 254 26.89 0.87 11.48
N PRO A 255 25.67 0.42 11.82
CA PRO A 255 25.30 -1.00 11.73
C PRO A 255 25.13 -1.44 10.28
N VAL A 256 25.32 -2.74 10.03
CA VAL A 256 25.10 -3.39 8.73
C VAL A 256 24.02 -4.45 8.90
N PHE A 257 22.78 -4.09 8.58
CA PHE A 257 21.63 -4.97 8.73
C PHE A 257 21.46 -5.93 7.54
N ARG A 258 21.12 -7.18 7.86
CA ARG A 258 20.93 -8.25 6.88
C ARG A 258 19.47 -8.72 6.78
N GLY A 259 18.61 -8.29 7.70
CA GLY A 259 17.19 -8.67 7.75
C GLY A 259 16.95 -10.00 8.46
N GLU A 260 17.85 -10.42 9.35
CA GLU A 260 17.84 -11.70 10.04
C GLU A 260 17.68 -11.56 11.55
#